data_b11ebb2ec4a0c9f4ca081925de2b4b55
#
_entry.id   b11ebb2ec4a0c9f4ca081925de2b4b55
#
_cell.length_a   1.000
_cell.length_b   1.000
_cell.length_c   1.000
_cell.angle_alpha   90.00
_cell.angle_beta   90.00
_cell.angle_gamma   90.00
#
_symmetry.space_group_name_H-M   'P 1'
#
loop_
_entity.id
_entity.type
_entity.pdbx_description
1 polymer ?
#
loop_
_entity_poly.entity_id
_entity_poly.type
_entity_poly.pdbx_seq_one_letter_code
_entity_poly.pdbx_strand_id
1 'polypeptide(L)'
;VLVTGPAGCGKSTTLAALVDYVNETRTDHIITIEDPVEFVHRNKKCLVNQREVRTHTRSFKDALRAALREDPDIVLVGEMRDLETIAIAIETAETGHLVFGTLHTTTATSTVDRIVDQFPADRQQQIRTMLAESLKGVVAQTLLRKIGGGRVAALEILLTNNAVANLIRDGKTFQLPSILQTSKAQGMRLLNDSLLDLVKNGVVEPREAY
;
A
#
# COMPACT_ATOMS: atom_id res chain seq x y z
N VAL A 1 -5.38 -0.21 1.59
CA VAL A 1 -4.28 -1.09 1.12
C VAL A 1 -3.05 -0.23 0.85
N LEU A 2 -1.91 -0.68 1.33
CA LEU A 2 -0.66 0.06 1.18
C LEU A 2 0.34 -0.73 0.33
N VAL A 3 0.97 -0.04 -0.63
CA VAL A 3 2.10 -0.59 -1.41
C VAL A 3 3.34 0.19 -1.02
N THR A 4 4.34 -0.49 -0.46
CA THR A 4 5.50 0.17 0.16
C THR A 4 6.82 -0.37 -0.39
N GLY A 5 7.90 0.34 -0.15
CA GLY A 5 9.25 -0.02 -0.58
C GLY A 5 10.07 1.19 -1.01
N PRO A 6 11.38 1.02 -1.23
CA PRO A 6 12.26 2.10 -1.65
C PRO A 6 11.85 2.73 -2.99
N ALA A 7 12.42 3.87 -3.30
CA ALA A 7 12.22 4.49 -4.62
C ALA A 7 12.67 3.54 -5.73
N GLY A 8 11.90 3.50 -6.83
CA GLY A 8 12.21 2.63 -7.97
C GLY A 8 11.94 1.14 -7.78
N CYS A 9 11.31 0.71 -6.66
CA CYS A 9 10.97 -0.70 -6.44
C CYS A 9 9.71 -1.17 -7.18
N GLY A 10 9.06 -0.32 -7.98
CA GLY A 10 7.90 -0.69 -8.80
C GLY A 10 6.54 -0.50 -8.12
N LYS A 11 6.41 0.35 -7.10
CA LYS A 11 5.12 0.64 -6.42
C LYS A 11 4.04 1.09 -7.40
N SER A 12 4.36 2.05 -8.27
CA SER A 12 3.43 2.57 -9.28
C SER A 12 2.97 1.49 -10.25
N THR A 13 3.88 0.58 -10.66
CA THR A 13 3.55 -0.57 -11.52
C THR A 13 2.57 -1.52 -10.83
N THR A 14 2.82 -1.83 -9.56
CA THR A 14 1.93 -2.69 -8.76
C THR A 14 0.56 -2.05 -8.56
N LEU A 15 0.52 -0.76 -8.23
CA LEU A 15 -0.74 -0.01 -8.09
C LEU A 15 -1.49 0.09 -9.41
N ALA A 16 -0.80 0.35 -10.52
CA ALA A 16 -1.43 0.38 -11.83
C ALA A 16 -2.07 -0.98 -12.19
N ALA A 17 -1.40 -2.09 -11.87
CA ALA A 17 -1.96 -3.42 -12.07
C ALA A 17 -3.21 -3.68 -11.19
N LEU A 18 -3.20 -3.22 -9.93
CA LEU A 18 -4.35 -3.33 -9.03
C LEU A 18 -5.53 -2.49 -9.52
N VAL A 19 -5.28 -1.24 -9.94
CA VAL A 19 -6.30 -0.35 -10.53
C VAL A 19 -6.86 -0.96 -11.81
N ASP A 20 -6.01 -1.49 -12.68
CA ASP A 20 -6.44 -2.10 -13.93
C ASP A 20 -7.30 -3.36 -13.70
N TYR A 21 -6.90 -4.20 -12.75
CA TYR A 21 -7.69 -5.37 -12.34
C TYR A 21 -9.09 -4.98 -11.84
N VAL A 22 -9.19 -3.94 -11.00
CA VAL A 22 -10.48 -3.44 -10.53
C VAL A 22 -11.29 -2.87 -11.70
N ASN A 23 -10.65 -2.08 -12.57
CA ASN A 23 -11.27 -1.47 -13.74
C ASN A 23 -11.82 -2.50 -14.76
N GLU A 24 -11.26 -3.71 -14.78
CA GLU A 24 -11.76 -4.83 -15.60
C GLU A 24 -12.91 -5.61 -14.95
N THR A 25 -12.92 -5.66 -13.62
CA THR A 25 -13.77 -6.61 -12.88
C THR A 25 -14.96 -5.95 -12.17
N ARG A 26 -14.88 -4.65 -11.84
CA ARG A 26 -15.88 -3.91 -11.06
C ARG A 26 -16.45 -2.74 -11.85
N THR A 27 -17.54 -2.15 -11.35
CA THR A 27 -18.22 -0.98 -11.93
C THR A 27 -18.18 0.19 -10.94
N ASP A 28 -16.98 0.59 -10.53
CA ASP A 28 -16.73 1.57 -9.49
C ASP A 28 -16.27 2.92 -10.09
N HIS A 29 -16.35 3.99 -9.30
CA HIS A 29 -15.69 5.26 -9.58
C HIS A 29 -14.32 5.29 -8.89
N ILE A 30 -13.25 5.35 -9.68
CA ILE A 30 -11.86 5.39 -9.21
C ILE A 30 -11.30 6.79 -9.41
N ILE A 31 -10.78 7.40 -8.35
CA ILE A 31 -10.04 8.66 -8.44
C ILE A 31 -8.59 8.39 -8.03
N THR A 32 -7.63 8.74 -8.89
CA THR A 32 -6.21 8.70 -8.54
C THR A 32 -5.66 10.12 -8.36
N ILE A 33 -4.75 10.26 -7.40
CA ILE A 33 -4.02 11.51 -7.11
C ILE A 33 -2.54 11.16 -7.11
N GLU A 34 -1.79 11.66 -8.09
CA GLU A 34 -0.42 11.22 -8.39
C GLU A 34 0.53 12.42 -8.62
N ASP A 35 1.83 12.23 -8.47
CA ASP A 35 2.86 13.27 -8.72
C ASP A 35 4.16 12.64 -9.28
N PRO A 36 4.28 12.47 -10.62
CA PRO A 36 3.27 12.63 -11.67
C PRO A 36 2.42 11.37 -11.92
N VAL A 37 1.47 11.43 -12.86
CA VAL A 37 0.79 10.26 -13.41
C VAL A 37 1.77 9.46 -14.25
N GLU A 38 2.10 8.22 -13.81
CA GLU A 38 3.04 7.33 -14.52
C GLU A 38 2.32 6.41 -15.52
N PHE A 39 1.10 5.98 -15.20
CA PHE A 39 0.29 5.09 -16.03
C PHE A 39 -1.08 5.70 -16.29
N VAL A 40 -1.46 5.80 -17.55
CA VAL A 40 -2.77 6.31 -17.95
C VAL A 40 -3.77 5.15 -18.05
N HIS A 41 -4.84 5.20 -17.28
CA HIS A 41 -5.92 4.23 -17.30
C HIS A 41 -7.07 4.70 -18.19
N ARG A 42 -7.45 3.86 -19.15
CA ARG A 42 -8.70 4.07 -19.91
C ARG A 42 -9.88 3.54 -19.10
N ASN A 43 -11.03 4.18 -19.22
CA ASN A 43 -12.26 3.63 -18.66
C ASN A 43 -12.58 2.28 -19.33
N LYS A 44 -12.75 1.23 -18.50
CA LYS A 44 -13.21 -0.09 -18.92
C LYS A 44 -14.61 -0.31 -18.35
N LYS A 45 -14.72 -0.97 -17.20
CA LYS A 45 -15.99 -1.07 -16.45
C LYS A 45 -16.15 0.03 -15.42
N CYS A 46 -15.05 0.57 -14.92
CA CYS A 46 -15.01 1.69 -13.98
C CYS A 46 -14.93 3.04 -14.70
N LEU A 47 -15.42 4.08 -14.04
CA LEU A 47 -15.05 5.46 -14.35
C LEU A 47 -13.72 5.76 -13.65
N VAL A 48 -12.68 6.12 -14.40
CA VAL A 48 -11.36 6.43 -13.85
C VAL A 48 -11.01 7.89 -14.11
N ASN A 49 -10.84 8.66 -13.04
CA ASN A 49 -10.40 10.04 -13.07
C ASN A 49 -9.02 10.16 -12.42
N GLN A 50 -8.02 10.57 -13.20
CA GLN A 50 -6.64 10.74 -12.72
C GLN A 50 -6.31 12.21 -12.55
N ARG A 51 -5.76 12.58 -11.40
CA ARG A 51 -5.33 13.92 -11.04
C ARG A 51 -3.85 13.95 -10.76
N GLU A 52 -3.17 14.84 -11.45
CA GLU A 52 -1.76 15.09 -11.22
C GLU A 52 -1.58 16.35 -10.35
N VAL A 53 -0.79 16.19 -9.30
CA VAL A 53 -0.40 17.31 -8.42
C VAL A 53 0.41 18.33 -9.23
N ARG A 54 0.21 19.60 -8.96
CA ARG A 54 0.76 20.77 -9.68
C ARG A 54 0.16 21.03 -11.06
N THR A 55 -0.45 20.04 -11.71
CA THR A 55 -1.14 20.21 -12.99
C THR A 55 -2.64 20.42 -12.79
N HIS A 56 -3.30 19.52 -12.05
CA HIS A 56 -4.74 19.53 -11.84
C HIS A 56 -5.15 19.95 -10.41
N THR A 57 -4.22 19.91 -9.47
CA THR A 57 -4.43 20.25 -8.06
C THR A 57 -3.15 20.79 -7.43
N ARG A 58 -3.30 21.53 -6.32
CA ARG A 58 -2.16 22.12 -5.60
C ARG A 58 -1.39 21.14 -4.72
N SER A 59 -2.10 20.18 -4.13
CA SER A 59 -1.53 19.23 -3.17
C SER A 59 -2.33 17.92 -3.12
N PHE A 60 -1.73 16.87 -2.58
CA PHE A 60 -2.43 15.62 -2.29
C PHE A 60 -3.62 15.85 -1.35
N LYS A 61 -3.43 16.64 -0.29
CA LYS A 61 -4.45 16.97 0.69
C LYS A 61 -5.69 17.65 0.06
N ASP A 62 -5.46 18.67 -0.75
CA ASP A 62 -6.56 19.42 -1.38
C ASP A 62 -7.30 18.54 -2.39
N ALA A 63 -6.56 17.77 -3.17
CA ALA A 63 -7.14 16.83 -4.12
C ALA A 63 -7.98 15.75 -3.43
N LEU A 64 -7.48 15.17 -2.33
CA LEU A 64 -8.18 14.12 -1.58
C LEU A 64 -9.47 14.65 -0.95
N ARG A 65 -9.43 15.84 -0.34
CA ARG A 65 -10.64 16.49 0.18
C ARG A 65 -11.69 16.81 -0.91
N ALA A 66 -11.23 17.21 -2.09
CA ALA A 66 -12.11 17.47 -3.22
C ALA A 66 -12.69 16.16 -3.78
N ALA A 67 -11.86 15.13 -3.92
CA ALA A 67 -12.26 13.81 -4.43
C ALA A 67 -13.44 13.21 -3.63
N LEU A 68 -13.43 13.34 -2.31
CA LEU A 68 -14.50 12.82 -1.44
C LEU A 68 -15.90 13.44 -1.70
N ARG A 69 -15.96 14.55 -2.42
CA ARG A 69 -17.22 15.19 -2.82
C ARG A 69 -17.75 14.69 -4.16
N GLU A 70 -17.01 13.81 -4.81
CA GLU A 70 -17.34 13.29 -6.15
C GLU A 70 -17.86 11.85 -6.09
N ASP A 71 -18.19 11.38 -4.88
CA ASP A 71 -18.74 10.04 -4.62
C ASP A 71 -17.85 8.92 -5.21
N PRO A 72 -16.55 8.87 -4.89
CA PRO A 72 -15.68 7.80 -5.36
C PRO A 72 -15.92 6.53 -4.53
N ASP A 73 -15.78 5.38 -5.16
CA ASP A 73 -15.70 4.09 -4.44
C ASP A 73 -14.24 3.79 -4.04
N ILE A 74 -13.32 4.19 -4.89
CA ILE A 74 -11.89 3.88 -4.75
C ILE A 74 -11.06 5.14 -4.94
N VAL A 75 -10.13 5.37 -4.02
CA VAL A 75 -9.18 6.48 -4.11
C VAL A 75 -7.74 5.95 -4.06
N LEU A 76 -6.91 6.36 -5.01
CA LEU A 76 -5.48 6.11 -4.98
C LEU A 76 -4.74 7.40 -4.62
N VAL A 77 -3.94 7.35 -3.56
CA VAL A 77 -3.03 8.41 -3.13
C VAL A 77 -1.61 7.99 -3.45
N GLY A 78 -1.04 8.58 -4.49
CA GLY A 78 0.26 8.20 -5.05
C GLY A 78 1.40 8.24 -4.04
N GLU A 79 1.34 9.16 -3.07
CA GLU A 79 2.29 9.23 -1.98
C GLU A 79 1.70 9.88 -0.72
N MET A 80 1.89 9.22 0.42
CA MET A 80 1.46 9.70 1.74
C MET A 80 2.67 10.18 2.55
N ARG A 81 3.07 11.46 2.36
CA ARG A 81 4.28 12.03 2.99
C ARG A 81 4.00 12.79 4.27
N ASP A 82 2.87 13.46 4.33
CA ASP A 82 2.53 14.37 5.41
C ASP A 82 1.37 13.85 6.26
N LEU A 83 1.35 14.29 7.51
CA LEU A 83 0.37 13.89 8.52
C LEU A 83 -1.08 14.16 8.05
N GLU A 84 -1.33 15.30 7.41
CA GLU A 84 -2.70 15.65 7.01
C GLU A 84 -3.21 14.74 5.89
N THR A 85 -2.37 14.43 4.88
CA THR A 85 -2.73 13.47 3.82
C THR A 85 -2.99 12.08 4.41
N ILE A 86 -2.15 11.63 5.35
CA ILE A 86 -2.33 10.35 6.03
C ILE A 86 -3.63 10.33 6.84
N ALA A 87 -3.93 11.39 7.60
CA ALA A 87 -5.15 11.48 8.40
C ALA A 87 -6.41 11.39 7.53
N ILE A 88 -6.48 12.16 6.43
CA ILE A 88 -7.62 12.13 5.51
C ILE A 88 -7.74 10.76 4.84
N ALA A 89 -6.63 10.12 4.47
CA ALA A 89 -6.65 8.78 3.85
C ALA A 89 -7.20 7.71 4.80
N ILE A 90 -6.85 7.77 6.10
CA ILE A 90 -7.38 6.87 7.12
C ILE A 90 -8.88 7.13 7.33
N GLU A 91 -9.29 8.39 7.52
CA GLU A 91 -10.70 8.78 7.67
C GLU A 91 -11.54 8.34 6.45
N THR A 92 -11.01 8.50 5.23
CA THR A 92 -11.63 8.03 3.99
C THR A 92 -11.83 6.51 4.00
N ALA A 93 -10.82 5.76 4.44
CA ALA A 93 -10.93 4.30 4.52
C ALA A 93 -11.94 3.85 5.58
N GLU A 94 -12.06 4.56 6.71
CA GLU A 94 -13.06 4.27 7.75
C GLU A 94 -14.50 4.52 7.28
N THR A 95 -14.70 5.51 6.41
CA THR A 95 -16.02 5.82 5.85
C THR A 95 -16.45 4.88 4.73
N GLY A 96 -15.69 3.80 4.48
CA GLY A 96 -16.09 2.71 3.58
C GLY A 96 -15.44 2.72 2.20
N HIS A 97 -14.62 3.71 1.89
CA HIS A 97 -13.90 3.77 0.61
C HIS A 97 -12.70 2.82 0.59
N LEU A 98 -12.40 2.24 -0.54
CA LEU A 98 -11.14 1.53 -0.74
C LEU A 98 -10.03 2.54 -1.06
N VAL A 99 -9.10 2.70 -0.14
CA VAL A 99 -7.94 3.59 -0.32
C VAL A 99 -6.70 2.78 -0.63
N PHE A 100 -6.06 3.10 -1.77
CA PHE A 100 -4.69 2.69 -2.10
C PHE A 100 -3.72 3.81 -1.77
N GLY A 101 -2.61 3.49 -1.13
CA GLY A 101 -1.58 4.49 -0.83
C GLY A 101 -0.17 3.93 -0.89
N THR A 102 0.83 4.82 -0.98
CA THR A 102 2.24 4.40 -0.93
C THR A 102 3.00 5.07 0.22
N LEU A 103 3.99 4.31 0.71
CA LEU A 103 5.00 4.76 1.65
C LEU A 103 6.38 4.20 1.25
N HIS A 104 7.45 4.71 1.87
CA HIS A 104 8.83 4.27 1.58
C HIS A 104 9.39 3.27 2.61
N THR A 105 8.55 2.63 3.39
CA THR A 105 8.91 1.61 4.36
C THR A 105 9.18 0.27 3.68
N THR A 106 9.99 -0.59 4.29
CA THR A 106 10.47 -1.85 3.70
C THR A 106 9.75 -3.09 4.23
N THR A 107 8.97 -2.98 5.32
CA THR A 107 8.23 -4.08 5.93
C THR A 107 6.82 -3.62 6.32
N ALA A 108 5.91 -4.57 6.49
CA ALA A 108 4.56 -4.30 6.97
C ALA A 108 4.58 -3.71 8.40
N THR A 109 5.44 -4.22 9.28
CA THR A 109 5.61 -3.72 10.64
C THR A 109 6.04 -2.25 10.62
N SER A 110 7.14 -1.93 9.93
CA SER A 110 7.63 -0.56 9.84
C SER A 110 6.63 0.38 9.15
N THR A 111 5.76 -0.14 8.30
CA THR A 111 4.70 0.64 7.66
C THR A 111 3.65 1.10 8.67
N VAL A 112 3.16 0.18 9.50
CA VAL A 112 2.18 0.52 10.55
C VAL A 112 2.78 1.50 11.55
N ASP A 113 3.99 1.22 12.04
CA ASP A 113 4.67 2.07 13.01
C ASP A 113 4.92 3.47 12.43
N ARG A 114 5.39 3.56 11.18
CA ARG A 114 5.64 4.83 10.50
C ARG A 114 4.39 5.70 10.37
N ILE A 115 3.22 5.10 10.12
CA ILE A 115 1.95 5.83 10.06
C ILE A 115 1.60 6.36 11.45
N VAL A 116 1.64 5.53 12.48
CA VAL A 116 1.30 5.90 13.85
C VAL A 116 2.21 7.00 14.37
N ASP A 117 3.52 6.90 14.12
CA ASP A 117 4.54 7.83 14.60
C ASP A 117 4.47 9.23 13.94
N GLN A 118 3.71 9.40 12.85
CA GLN A 118 3.41 10.73 12.31
C GLN A 118 2.52 11.56 13.25
N PHE A 119 1.74 10.89 14.10
CA PHE A 119 0.76 11.55 14.96
C PHE A 119 1.31 11.85 16.36
N PRO A 120 0.85 12.94 17.01
CA PRO A 120 1.19 13.24 18.40
C PRO A 120 0.83 12.06 19.32
N ALA A 121 1.60 11.90 20.40
CA ALA A 121 1.50 10.73 21.29
C ALA A 121 0.08 10.52 21.87
N ASP A 122 -0.64 11.60 22.15
CA ASP A 122 -2.02 11.59 22.66
C ASP A 122 -3.05 11.07 21.63
N ARG A 123 -2.71 11.08 20.32
CA ARG A 123 -3.57 10.59 19.24
C ARG A 123 -3.21 9.21 18.74
N GLN A 124 -2.01 8.71 19.04
CA GLN A 124 -1.51 7.45 18.48
C GLN A 124 -2.41 6.26 18.77
N GLN A 125 -2.98 6.16 19.97
CA GLN A 125 -3.89 5.06 20.31
C GLN A 125 -5.17 5.09 19.46
N GLN A 126 -5.72 6.26 19.20
CA GLN A 126 -6.85 6.42 18.30
C GLN A 126 -6.49 5.95 16.88
N ILE A 127 -5.33 6.38 16.36
CA ILE A 127 -4.86 6.00 15.02
C ILE A 127 -4.62 4.49 14.91
N ARG A 128 -4.10 3.84 15.95
CA ARG A 128 -3.97 2.37 15.98
C ARG A 128 -5.32 1.68 15.85
N THR A 129 -6.34 2.18 16.55
CA THR A 129 -7.70 1.64 16.48
C THR A 129 -8.27 1.80 15.06
N MET A 130 -8.16 2.99 14.47
CA MET A 130 -8.62 3.28 13.12
C MET A 130 -7.91 2.41 12.07
N LEU A 131 -6.59 2.25 12.17
CA LEU A 131 -5.82 1.37 11.28
C LEU A 131 -6.21 -0.10 11.45
N ALA A 132 -6.43 -0.57 12.68
CA ALA A 132 -6.83 -1.95 12.95
C ALA A 132 -8.16 -2.32 12.25
N GLU A 133 -9.05 -1.35 12.05
CA GLU A 133 -10.36 -1.53 11.42
C GLU A 133 -10.32 -1.32 9.91
N SER A 134 -9.59 -0.31 9.46
CA SER A 134 -9.58 0.12 8.05
C SER A 134 -8.50 -0.53 7.19
N LEU A 135 -7.33 -0.91 7.76
CA LEU A 135 -6.24 -1.51 6.98
C LEU A 135 -6.63 -2.89 6.48
N LYS A 136 -6.59 -3.09 5.16
CA LYS A 136 -6.89 -4.40 4.52
C LYS A 136 -5.64 -5.18 4.18
N GLY A 137 -4.53 -4.52 3.92
CA GLY A 137 -3.27 -5.19 3.66
C GLY A 137 -2.13 -4.23 3.38
N VAL A 138 -0.92 -4.77 3.47
CA VAL A 138 0.34 -4.10 3.10
C VAL A 138 1.12 -5.01 2.17
N VAL A 139 1.55 -4.46 1.04
CA VAL A 139 2.48 -5.12 0.11
C VAL A 139 3.78 -4.33 0.15
N ALA A 140 4.77 -4.82 0.88
CA ALA A 140 6.11 -4.25 0.85
C ALA A 140 6.94 -4.97 -0.21
N GLN A 141 7.62 -4.21 -1.07
CA GLN A 141 8.34 -4.78 -2.21
C GLN A 141 9.73 -4.21 -2.40
N THR A 142 10.62 -5.04 -2.90
CA THR A 142 11.94 -4.66 -3.39
C THR A 142 12.22 -5.31 -4.73
N LEU A 143 13.03 -4.67 -5.58
CA LEU A 143 13.44 -5.23 -6.86
C LEU A 143 14.85 -5.76 -6.78
N LEU A 144 15.04 -6.97 -7.28
CA LEU A 144 16.31 -7.69 -7.39
C LEU A 144 16.69 -7.90 -8.85
N ARG A 145 17.98 -8.00 -9.12
CA ARG A 145 18.48 -8.35 -10.45
C ARG A 145 18.29 -9.84 -10.72
N LYS A 146 17.72 -10.17 -11.85
CA LYS A 146 17.59 -11.56 -12.29
C LYS A 146 18.87 -12.07 -12.91
N ILE A 147 19.12 -13.36 -12.74
CA ILE A 147 20.11 -14.09 -13.56
C ILE A 147 19.64 -14.00 -15.02
N GLY A 148 20.55 -13.61 -15.92
CA GLY A 148 20.22 -13.41 -17.34
C GLY A 148 19.60 -12.05 -17.69
N GLY A 149 19.46 -11.14 -16.73
CA GLY A 149 19.04 -9.75 -16.95
C GLY A 149 17.60 -9.44 -16.56
N GLY A 150 17.30 -8.15 -16.46
CA GLY A 150 16.02 -7.66 -15.96
C GLY A 150 15.92 -7.68 -14.43
N ARG A 151 14.72 -7.42 -13.92
CA ARG A 151 14.42 -7.34 -12.47
C ARG A 151 13.22 -8.18 -12.11
N VAL A 152 13.16 -8.61 -10.86
CA VAL A 152 12.03 -9.33 -10.25
C VAL A 152 11.72 -8.73 -8.89
N ALA A 153 10.45 -8.67 -8.53
CA ALA A 153 10.03 -8.20 -7.22
C ALA A 153 10.08 -9.34 -6.19
N ALA A 154 10.70 -9.06 -5.03
CA ALA A 154 10.47 -9.81 -3.81
C ALA A 154 9.43 -9.06 -2.98
N LEU A 155 8.48 -9.79 -2.40
CA LEU A 155 7.30 -9.24 -1.74
C LEU A 155 7.19 -9.73 -0.31
N GLU A 156 6.87 -8.81 0.60
CA GLU A 156 6.23 -9.12 1.87
C GLU A 156 4.75 -8.77 1.77
N ILE A 157 3.86 -9.69 2.14
CA ILE A 157 2.41 -9.49 2.03
C ILE A 157 1.78 -9.73 3.39
N LEU A 158 1.23 -8.68 3.97
CA LEU A 158 0.37 -8.71 5.14
C LEU A 158 -1.09 -8.53 4.69
N LEU A 159 -1.95 -9.44 5.11
CA LEU A 159 -3.41 -9.29 5.01
C LEU A 159 -3.98 -9.11 6.41
N THR A 160 -4.89 -8.16 6.57
CA THR A 160 -5.47 -7.90 7.88
C THR A 160 -6.56 -8.91 8.19
N ASN A 161 -6.33 -9.69 9.24
CA ASN A 161 -7.31 -10.54 9.91
C ASN A 161 -7.44 -10.08 11.38
N ASN A 162 -8.30 -10.73 12.14
CA ASN A 162 -8.55 -10.35 13.54
C ASN A 162 -7.28 -10.37 14.40
N ALA A 163 -6.34 -11.30 14.15
CA ALA A 163 -5.08 -11.37 14.89
C ALA A 163 -4.20 -10.16 14.58
N VAL A 164 -4.04 -9.82 13.30
CA VAL A 164 -3.31 -8.62 12.86
C VAL A 164 -3.94 -7.36 13.42
N ALA A 165 -5.27 -7.21 13.31
CA ALA A 165 -6.00 -6.05 13.82
C ALA A 165 -5.77 -5.85 15.33
N ASN A 166 -5.82 -6.92 16.13
CA ASN A 166 -5.56 -6.86 17.56
C ASN A 166 -4.13 -6.43 17.87
N LEU A 167 -3.13 -6.98 17.16
CA LEU A 167 -1.73 -6.59 17.36
C LEU A 167 -1.49 -5.10 17.03
N ILE A 168 -2.12 -4.58 15.99
CA ILE A 168 -2.05 -3.16 15.63
C ILE A 168 -2.70 -2.31 16.73
N ARG A 169 -3.90 -2.65 17.16
CA ARG A 169 -4.65 -1.95 18.21
C ARG A 169 -3.88 -1.90 19.53
N ASP A 170 -3.27 -3.02 19.92
CA ASP A 170 -2.51 -3.15 21.16
C ASP A 170 -1.09 -2.56 21.09
N GLY A 171 -0.65 -2.08 19.92
CA GLY A 171 0.71 -1.59 19.73
C GLY A 171 1.80 -2.68 19.75
N LYS A 172 1.41 -3.93 19.48
CA LYS A 172 2.32 -5.10 19.47
C LYS A 172 2.75 -5.48 18.05
N THR A 173 3.04 -4.49 17.22
CA THR A 173 3.40 -4.63 15.82
C THR A 173 4.63 -5.51 15.59
N PHE A 174 5.55 -5.59 16.57
CA PHE A 174 6.73 -6.46 16.55
C PHE A 174 6.38 -7.96 16.46
N GLN A 175 5.13 -8.36 16.73
CA GLN A 175 4.65 -9.74 16.60
C GLN A 175 4.08 -10.04 15.21
N LEU A 176 3.89 -9.06 14.33
CA LEU A 176 3.36 -9.26 12.97
C LEU A 176 4.17 -10.28 12.15
N PRO A 177 5.52 -10.31 12.21
CA PRO A 177 6.28 -11.32 11.48
C PRO A 177 5.91 -12.76 11.83
N SER A 178 5.56 -13.04 13.08
CA SER A 178 5.11 -14.36 13.52
C SER A 178 3.76 -14.74 12.89
N ILE A 179 2.84 -13.76 12.77
CA ILE A 179 1.55 -14.00 12.09
C ILE A 179 1.78 -14.23 10.60
N LEU A 180 2.62 -13.44 9.94
CA LEU A 180 2.97 -13.63 8.53
C LEU A 180 3.51 -15.04 8.27
N GLN A 181 4.39 -15.53 9.14
CA GLN A 181 4.99 -16.86 9.03
C GLN A 181 3.96 -17.99 9.16
N THR A 182 2.99 -17.87 10.06
CA THR A 182 1.98 -18.89 10.33
C THR A 182 0.75 -18.82 9.41
N SER A 183 0.53 -17.69 8.74
CA SER A 183 -0.66 -17.44 7.90
C SER A 183 -0.39 -17.54 6.40
N LYS A 184 0.62 -18.29 5.98
CA LYS A 184 0.97 -18.50 4.55
C LYS A 184 -0.21 -19.04 3.73
N ALA A 185 -1.01 -19.94 4.29
CA ALA A 185 -2.19 -20.50 3.64
C ALA A 185 -3.27 -19.44 3.33
N GLN A 186 -3.24 -18.27 4.01
CA GLN A 186 -4.13 -17.15 3.78
C GLN A 186 -3.57 -16.15 2.74
N GLY A 187 -2.43 -16.44 2.13
CA GLY A 187 -1.76 -15.57 1.16
C GLY A 187 -0.76 -14.58 1.78
N MET A 188 -0.51 -14.65 3.09
CA MET A 188 0.53 -13.84 3.72
C MET A 188 1.92 -14.39 3.42
N ARG A 189 2.91 -13.50 3.35
CA ARG A 189 4.28 -13.88 3.00
C ARG A 189 5.29 -12.96 3.67
N LEU A 190 6.35 -13.54 4.25
CA LEU A 190 7.52 -12.79 4.69
C LEU A 190 8.43 -12.44 3.52
N LEU A 191 9.12 -11.31 3.58
CA LEU A 191 10.10 -10.92 2.57
C LEU A 191 11.20 -11.98 2.42
N ASN A 192 11.71 -12.52 3.52
CA ASN A 192 12.75 -13.54 3.52
C ASN A 192 12.30 -14.84 2.81
N ASP A 193 11.03 -15.24 2.95
CA ASP A 193 10.49 -16.38 2.19
C ASP A 193 10.47 -16.11 0.69
N SER A 194 10.09 -14.87 0.32
CA SER A 194 10.09 -14.45 -1.10
C SER A 194 11.50 -14.46 -1.68
N LEU A 195 12.47 -13.93 -0.95
CA LEU A 195 13.89 -13.94 -1.34
C LEU A 195 14.43 -15.36 -1.50
N LEU A 196 14.16 -16.22 -0.50
CA LEU A 196 14.60 -17.62 -0.51
C LEU A 196 14.03 -18.39 -1.70
N ASP A 197 12.76 -18.19 -2.04
CA ASP A 197 12.13 -18.84 -3.18
C ASP A 197 12.74 -18.39 -4.51
N LEU A 198 13.06 -17.10 -4.67
CA LEU A 198 13.72 -16.57 -5.86
C LEU A 198 15.13 -17.17 -6.05
N VAL A 199 15.86 -17.34 -4.94
CA VAL A 199 17.19 -17.97 -4.98
C VAL A 199 17.08 -19.47 -5.28
N LYS A 200 16.20 -20.21 -4.59
CA LYS A 200 16.00 -21.65 -4.79
C LYS A 200 15.55 -21.99 -6.21
N ASN A 201 14.75 -21.13 -6.81
CA ASN A 201 14.27 -21.31 -8.20
C ASN A 201 15.28 -20.82 -9.25
N GLY A 202 16.50 -20.40 -8.85
CA GLY A 202 17.53 -19.94 -9.76
C GLY A 202 17.18 -18.65 -10.52
N VAL A 203 16.27 -17.82 -9.97
CA VAL A 203 15.85 -16.56 -10.58
C VAL A 203 16.81 -15.43 -10.20
N VAL A 204 17.34 -15.46 -8.99
CA VAL A 204 18.23 -14.44 -8.41
C VAL A 204 19.46 -15.13 -7.80
N GLU A 205 20.62 -14.51 -7.93
CA GLU A 205 21.82 -14.99 -7.25
C GLU A 205 21.73 -14.78 -5.73
N PRO A 206 22.28 -15.68 -4.88
CA PRO A 206 22.22 -15.55 -3.44
C PRO A 206 22.72 -14.19 -2.91
N ARG A 207 23.76 -13.64 -3.50
CA ARG A 207 24.34 -12.35 -3.11
C ARG A 207 23.42 -11.13 -3.35
N GLU A 208 22.46 -11.25 -4.26
CA GLU A 208 21.47 -10.18 -4.52
C GLU A 208 20.30 -10.21 -3.51
N ALA A 209 20.13 -11.34 -2.80
CA ALA A 209 19.08 -11.54 -1.82
C ALA A 209 19.53 -11.24 -0.38
N TYR A 210 20.79 -10.83 -0.21
CA TYR A 210 21.39 -10.41 1.06
C TYR A 210 21.18 -8.89 1.19
#